data_155f7738ff164d62d8a8df6b6c392796
#
_entry.id   155f7738ff164d62d8a8df6b6c392796
#
_cell.length_a   1.000
_cell.length_b   1.000
_cell.length_c   1.000
_cell.angle_alpha   90.00
_cell.angle_beta   90.00
_cell.angle_gamma   90.00
#
_symmetry.space_group_name_H-M   'P 1'
#
loop_
_entity.id
_entity.type
_entity.pdbx_description
1 polymer ?
#
loop_
_entity_poly.entity_id
_entity_poly.type
_entity_poly.pdbx_seq_one_letter_code
_entity_poly.pdbx_strand_id
1 'polypeptide(L)'
;MRNRSAAAWAVWFGWVLCFVFTLSPLLGWLSPLGFTPLAVLGGLLSLRALKVPESDRPAALAILVLGCWALASTIWSPFKPTGPGNATGFKLLTQGLFYWALFRSAAAANERLRGAALRILAWGVAAFGLVIFAEALTSAGIYKFLREAIGDPIRPDLAIRNVAQGGFVLAVLAPAAAVAGWRIGAGLWPALAIALGIAGASFALDADAPIIALALSLLAGWAACRWPVAAPRVLGGLAAGLILAAPWLVALSRQLGWFQMLHAAVPLSWEMRLGYWSHATDRILAEPLRGWGVDASRTFGPDITLHPHNGALQVWMELGLIGAVAASVFWAVALARQSAPRADLGRAAAVGTAIAYLTFAAVSFGVWQDWWLALGAVAATACLAVQKQGEAA
;
A
#
# COMPACT_ATOMS: atom_id res chain seq x y z
N MET A 1 -36.11 17.49 -7.22
CA MET A 1 -35.81 16.38 -6.29
C MET A 1 -34.41 15.77 -6.52
N ARG A 2 -33.96 15.49 -7.74
CA ARG A 2 -32.64 14.86 -8.04
C ARG A 2 -31.43 15.63 -7.47
N ASN A 3 -31.41 16.97 -7.51
CA ASN A 3 -30.30 17.79 -6.99
C ASN A 3 -30.13 17.75 -5.47
N ARG A 4 -31.23 17.67 -4.71
CA ARG A 4 -31.15 17.60 -3.23
C ARG A 4 -30.58 16.27 -2.76
N SER A 5 -30.91 15.17 -3.42
CA SER A 5 -30.36 13.85 -3.07
C SER A 5 -28.85 13.75 -3.39
N ALA A 6 -28.39 14.32 -4.50
CA ALA A 6 -26.97 14.32 -4.86
C ALA A 6 -26.13 15.13 -3.86
N ALA A 7 -26.62 16.30 -3.43
CA ALA A 7 -25.98 17.13 -2.40
C ALA A 7 -25.88 16.40 -1.04
N ALA A 8 -26.93 15.70 -0.64
CA ALA A 8 -26.94 14.90 0.60
C ALA A 8 -25.88 13.77 0.54
N TRP A 9 -25.76 13.08 -0.58
CA TRP A 9 -24.72 12.04 -0.75
C TRP A 9 -23.32 12.63 -0.74
N ALA A 10 -23.08 13.80 -1.33
CA ALA A 10 -21.79 14.46 -1.26
C ALA A 10 -21.37 14.81 0.18
N VAL A 11 -22.33 15.25 1.01
CA VAL A 11 -22.12 15.48 2.44
C VAL A 11 -21.82 14.14 3.15
N TRP A 12 -22.59 13.09 2.87
CA TRP A 12 -22.38 11.77 3.45
C TRP A 12 -20.96 11.24 3.16
N PHE A 13 -20.50 11.29 1.91
CA PHE A 13 -19.15 10.85 1.55
C PHE A 13 -18.07 11.67 2.27
N GLY A 14 -18.29 12.97 2.49
CA GLY A 14 -17.39 13.78 3.32
C GLY A 14 -17.27 13.26 4.75
N TRP A 15 -18.38 12.85 5.37
CA TRP A 15 -18.35 12.24 6.71
C TRP A 15 -17.67 10.86 6.71
N VAL A 16 -17.86 10.04 5.69
CA VAL A 16 -17.13 8.78 5.54
C VAL A 16 -15.62 9.01 5.48
N LEU A 17 -15.16 10.04 4.73
CA LEU A 17 -13.74 10.40 4.70
C LEU A 17 -13.23 10.84 6.08
N CYS A 18 -13.98 11.69 6.80
CA CYS A 18 -13.63 12.09 8.17
C CYS A 18 -13.48 10.87 9.07
N PHE A 19 -14.42 9.95 9.04
CA PHE A 19 -14.39 8.70 9.81
C PHE A 19 -13.15 7.86 9.49
N VAL A 20 -12.90 7.58 8.20
CA VAL A 20 -11.75 6.76 7.76
C VAL A 20 -10.43 7.42 8.17
N PHE A 21 -10.27 8.72 7.95
CA PHE A 21 -9.02 9.40 8.27
C PHE A 21 -8.81 9.64 9.77
N THR A 22 -9.86 9.67 10.58
CA THR A 22 -9.74 9.69 12.05
C THR A 22 -9.22 8.35 12.58
N LEU A 23 -9.72 7.23 12.06
CA LEU A 23 -9.32 5.92 12.55
C LEU A 23 -7.99 5.43 12.00
N SER A 24 -7.57 5.90 10.83
CA SER A 24 -6.32 5.43 10.18
C SER A 24 -5.07 5.58 11.05
N PRO A 25 -4.79 6.71 11.72
CA PRO A 25 -3.65 6.85 12.61
C PRO A 25 -3.70 5.91 13.82
N LEU A 26 -4.88 5.75 14.43
CA LEU A 26 -5.09 4.86 15.57
C LEU A 26 -4.82 3.41 15.20
N LEU A 27 -5.36 2.96 14.08
CA LEU A 27 -5.14 1.61 13.58
C LEU A 27 -3.67 1.39 13.17
N GLY A 28 -3.03 2.39 12.58
CA GLY A 28 -1.62 2.34 12.23
C GLY A 28 -0.72 2.07 13.42
N TRP A 29 -1.06 2.58 14.60
CA TRP A 29 -0.33 2.35 15.85
C TRP A 29 -0.76 1.06 16.54
N LEU A 30 -2.07 0.89 16.80
CA LEU A 30 -2.58 -0.16 17.69
C LEU A 30 -2.74 -1.51 17.00
N SER A 31 -3.18 -1.53 15.74
CA SER A 31 -3.46 -2.76 15.00
C SER A 31 -3.63 -2.51 13.50
N PRO A 32 -2.57 -2.58 12.69
CA PRO A 32 -2.66 -2.41 11.24
C PRO A 32 -3.67 -3.35 10.56
N LEU A 33 -3.93 -4.53 11.13
CA LEU A 33 -4.97 -5.45 10.64
C LEU A 33 -6.36 -4.81 10.59
N GLY A 34 -6.62 -3.79 11.41
CA GLY A 34 -7.86 -3.01 11.41
C GLY A 34 -8.12 -2.20 10.14
N PHE A 35 -7.12 -2.01 9.27
CA PHE A 35 -7.34 -1.34 7.99
C PHE A 35 -8.32 -2.09 7.08
N THR A 36 -8.32 -3.43 7.12
CA THR A 36 -9.27 -4.23 6.33
C THR A 36 -10.73 -3.91 6.66
N PRO A 37 -11.22 -4.10 7.90
CA PRO A 37 -12.59 -3.76 8.24
C PRO A 37 -12.88 -2.26 8.06
N LEU A 38 -11.92 -1.36 8.31
CA LEU A 38 -12.10 0.07 8.09
C LEU A 38 -12.38 0.39 6.62
N ALA A 39 -11.55 -0.11 5.69
CA ALA A 39 -11.69 0.16 4.27
C ALA A 39 -12.93 -0.52 3.67
N VAL A 40 -13.27 -1.73 4.13
CA VAL A 40 -14.51 -2.42 3.72
C VAL A 40 -15.74 -1.65 4.20
N LEU A 41 -15.79 -1.23 5.46
CA LEU A 41 -16.90 -0.44 6.00
C LEU A 41 -17.01 0.92 5.28
N GLY A 42 -15.89 1.64 5.14
CA GLY A 42 -15.86 2.89 4.38
C GLY A 42 -16.34 2.72 2.94
N GLY A 43 -15.96 1.62 2.29
CA GLY A 43 -16.42 1.27 0.95
C GLY A 43 -17.90 0.92 0.88
N LEU A 44 -18.41 0.13 1.82
CA LEU A 44 -19.83 -0.21 1.95
C LEU A 44 -20.69 1.06 2.09
N LEU A 45 -20.28 1.97 2.96
CA LEU A 45 -20.92 3.28 3.16
C LEU A 45 -20.80 4.18 1.93
N SER A 46 -19.88 3.86 1.01
CA SER A 46 -19.58 4.64 -0.21
C SER A 46 -20.08 3.97 -1.49
N LEU A 47 -20.85 2.88 -1.47
CA LEU A 47 -21.28 2.14 -2.67
C LEU A 47 -21.99 3.02 -3.71
N ARG A 48 -22.72 4.05 -3.28
CA ARG A 48 -23.34 5.01 -4.22
C ARG A 48 -22.34 5.93 -4.95
N ALA A 49 -21.09 5.99 -4.49
CA ALA A 49 -20.03 6.67 -5.22
C ALA A 49 -19.38 5.77 -6.29
N LEU A 50 -19.76 4.48 -6.35
CA LEU A 50 -19.18 3.52 -7.27
C LEU A 50 -19.44 3.92 -8.72
N LYS A 51 -18.39 4.39 -9.38
CA LYS A 51 -18.34 4.75 -10.80
C LYS A 51 -16.97 4.40 -11.33
N VAL A 52 -16.90 3.99 -12.59
CA VAL A 52 -15.65 3.76 -13.29
C VAL A 52 -15.58 4.78 -14.43
N PRO A 53 -14.97 5.95 -14.23
CA PRO A 53 -14.73 6.92 -15.30
C PRO A 53 -13.95 6.28 -16.45
N GLU A 54 -14.12 6.76 -17.67
CA GLU A 54 -13.41 6.22 -18.82
C GLU A 54 -11.90 6.16 -18.65
N SER A 55 -11.36 7.22 -18.05
CA SER A 55 -9.95 7.31 -17.71
C SER A 55 -9.46 6.25 -16.70
N ASP A 56 -10.34 5.67 -15.88
CA ASP A 56 -10.03 4.65 -14.88
C ASP A 56 -10.27 3.22 -15.37
N ARG A 57 -10.95 3.06 -16.53
CA ARG A 57 -11.31 1.74 -17.07
C ARG A 57 -10.13 0.78 -17.23
N PRO A 58 -8.94 1.20 -17.74
CA PRO A 58 -7.82 0.26 -17.86
C PRO A 58 -7.31 -0.26 -16.51
N ALA A 59 -7.23 0.60 -15.49
CA ALA A 59 -6.82 0.18 -14.15
C ALA A 59 -7.88 -0.72 -13.49
N ALA A 60 -9.16 -0.37 -13.62
CA ALA A 60 -10.27 -1.18 -13.11
C ALA A 60 -10.32 -2.56 -13.79
N LEU A 61 -10.11 -2.60 -15.11
CA LEU A 61 -10.05 -3.85 -15.86
C LEU A 61 -8.86 -4.72 -15.42
N ALA A 62 -7.68 -4.12 -15.22
CA ALA A 62 -6.51 -4.83 -14.73
C ALA A 62 -6.75 -5.46 -13.34
N ILE A 63 -7.40 -4.74 -12.41
CA ILE A 63 -7.79 -5.27 -11.09
C ILE A 63 -8.80 -6.41 -11.25
N LEU A 64 -9.80 -6.24 -12.12
CA LEU A 64 -10.82 -7.27 -12.37
C LEU A 64 -10.20 -8.54 -12.96
N VAL A 65 -9.32 -8.41 -13.96
CA VAL A 65 -8.59 -9.54 -14.56
C VAL A 65 -7.76 -10.24 -13.50
N LEU A 66 -7.01 -9.48 -12.68
CA LEU A 66 -6.20 -10.04 -11.60
C LEU A 66 -7.04 -10.82 -10.60
N GLY A 67 -8.15 -10.25 -10.14
CA GLY A 67 -9.05 -10.89 -9.18
C GLY A 67 -9.76 -12.13 -9.75
N CYS A 68 -10.27 -12.06 -10.98
CA CYS A 68 -10.90 -13.18 -11.66
C CYS A 68 -9.90 -14.31 -11.93
N TRP A 69 -8.67 -13.98 -12.34
CA TRP A 69 -7.63 -14.96 -12.58
C TRP A 69 -7.16 -15.61 -11.27
N ALA A 70 -7.00 -14.82 -10.20
CA ALA A 70 -6.71 -15.34 -8.86
C ALA A 70 -7.82 -16.29 -8.38
N LEU A 71 -9.10 -15.95 -8.59
CA LEU A 71 -10.21 -16.82 -8.23
C LEU A 71 -10.19 -18.12 -9.06
N ALA A 72 -10.03 -18.04 -10.38
CA ALA A 72 -9.93 -19.21 -11.24
C ALA A 72 -8.74 -20.10 -10.86
N SER A 73 -7.60 -19.49 -10.48
CA SER A 73 -6.38 -20.20 -10.13
C SER A 73 -6.50 -21.05 -8.86
N THR A 74 -7.51 -20.81 -8.02
CA THR A 74 -7.84 -21.69 -6.87
C THR A 74 -8.12 -23.13 -7.29
N ILE A 75 -8.55 -23.36 -8.53
CA ILE A 75 -8.86 -24.71 -9.06
C ILE A 75 -7.61 -25.59 -9.07
N TRP A 76 -6.47 -25.06 -9.50
CA TRP A 76 -5.21 -25.83 -9.59
C TRP A 76 -4.19 -25.51 -8.50
N SER A 77 -4.46 -24.52 -7.64
CA SER A 77 -3.58 -24.22 -6.50
C SER A 77 -3.44 -25.45 -5.59
N PRO A 78 -2.23 -25.78 -5.14
CA PRO A 78 -2.01 -26.80 -4.11
C PRO A 78 -2.58 -26.35 -2.74
N PHE A 79 -2.68 -25.05 -2.51
CA PHE A 79 -3.34 -24.49 -1.31
C PHE A 79 -4.85 -24.52 -1.51
N LYS A 80 -5.57 -25.11 -0.56
CA LYS A 80 -7.04 -25.15 -0.58
C LYS A 80 -7.59 -24.33 0.57
N PRO A 81 -8.39 -23.29 0.29
CA PRO A 81 -9.04 -22.51 1.34
C PRO A 81 -10.05 -23.37 2.10
N THR A 82 -10.22 -23.11 3.39
CA THR A 82 -11.16 -23.85 4.26
C THR A 82 -12.63 -23.55 3.98
N GLY A 83 -12.91 -22.58 3.12
CA GLY A 83 -14.25 -22.20 2.68
C GLY A 83 -14.21 -21.04 1.68
N PRO A 84 -15.33 -20.76 0.97
CA PRO A 84 -15.38 -19.71 -0.06
C PRO A 84 -14.97 -18.33 0.45
N GLY A 85 -15.36 -17.97 1.68
CA GLY A 85 -14.99 -16.69 2.30
C GLY A 85 -13.51 -16.55 2.64
N ASN A 86 -12.76 -17.67 2.66
CA ASN A 86 -11.30 -17.68 2.87
C ASN A 86 -10.51 -17.77 1.57
N ALA A 87 -11.20 -17.91 0.42
CA ALA A 87 -10.56 -17.93 -0.88
C ALA A 87 -10.05 -16.52 -1.23
N THR A 88 -8.73 -16.37 -1.36
CA THR A 88 -8.08 -15.08 -1.64
C THR A 88 -8.61 -14.42 -2.91
N GLY A 89 -8.84 -15.18 -3.99
CA GLY A 89 -9.44 -14.63 -5.20
C GLY A 89 -10.84 -14.04 -4.99
N PHE A 90 -11.69 -14.66 -4.17
CA PHE A 90 -13.01 -14.13 -3.81
C PHE A 90 -12.87 -12.85 -2.96
N LYS A 91 -11.95 -12.84 -1.99
CA LYS A 91 -11.65 -11.64 -1.19
C LYS A 91 -11.18 -10.50 -2.07
N LEU A 92 -10.26 -10.73 -3.01
CA LEU A 92 -9.74 -9.69 -3.91
C LEU A 92 -10.87 -9.02 -4.72
N LEU A 93 -11.84 -9.78 -5.21
CA LEU A 93 -12.97 -9.22 -5.96
C LEU A 93 -13.92 -8.42 -5.06
N THR A 94 -14.29 -8.97 -3.90
CA THR A 94 -15.24 -8.31 -2.99
C THR A 94 -14.63 -7.10 -2.31
N GLN A 95 -13.42 -7.21 -1.80
CA GLN A 95 -12.68 -6.09 -1.21
C GLN A 95 -12.35 -5.04 -2.26
N GLY A 96 -11.94 -5.44 -3.47
CA GLY A 96 -11.67 -4.54 -4.58
C GLY A 96 -12.86 -3.65 -4.92
N LEU A 97 -14.08 -4.19 -4.89
CA LEU A 97 -15.32 -3.43 -5.08
C LEU A 97 -15.49 -2.34 -4.00
N PHE A 98 -15.34 -2.72 -2.72
CA PHE A 98 -15.48 -1.77 -1.61
C PHE A 98 -14.34 -0.74 -1.61
N TYR A 99 -13.11 -1.16 -1.85
CA TYR A 99 -11.95 -0.25 -1.93
C TYR A 99 -12.09 0.74 -3.07
N TRP A 100 -12.63 0.30 -4.21
CA TRP A 100 -12.92 1.21 -5.32
C TRP A 100 -14.04 2.21 -4.97
N ALA A 101 -15.10 1.78 -4.29
CA ALA A 101 -16.17 2.67 -3.84
C ALA A 101 -15.64 3.71 -2.84
N LEU A 102 -14.81 3.31 -1.87
CA LEU A 102 -14.14 4.22 -0.94
C LEU A 102 -13.25 5.23 -1.69
N PHE A 103 -12.41 4.76 -2.61
CA PHE A 103 -11.58 5.63 -3.44
C PHE A 103 -12.41 6.68 -4.19
N ARG A 104 -13.52 6.27 -4.81
CA ARG A 104 -14.39 7.17 -5.58
C ARG A 104 -15.15 8.15 -4.70
N SER A 105 -15.40 7.83 -3.43
CA SER A 105 -16.05 8.74 -2.49
C SER A 105 -15.27 10.05 -2.30
N ALA A 106 -13.94 10.01 -2.38
CA ALA A 106 -13.08 11.19 -2.27
C ALA A 106 -13.36 12.23 -3.36
N ALA A 107 -13.65 11.78 -4.59
CA ALA A 107 -14.01 12.68 -5.68
C ALA A 107 -15.46 13.20 -5.58
N ALA A 108 -16.35 12.40 -4.97
CA ALA A 108 -17.77 12.72 -4.85
C ALA A 108 -18.12 13.50 -3.56
N ALA A 109 -17.20 13.59 -2.62
CA ALA A 109 -17.39 14.25 -1.35
C ALA A 109 -17.59 15.78 -1.51
N ASN A 110 -18.41 16.36 -0.62
CA ASN A 110 -18.56 17.80 -0.49
C ASN A 110 -17.20 18.46 -0.17
N GLU A 111 -16.89 19.55 -0.83
CA GLU A 111 -15.60 20.25 -0.73
C GLU A 111 -15.24 20.66 0.71
N ARG A 112 -16.20 21.24 1.44
CA ARG A 112 -15.99 21.68 2.83
C ARG A 112 -15.62 20.49 3.74
N LEU A 113 -16.35 19.37 3.64
CA LEU A 113 -16.10 18.20 4.45
C LEU A 113 -14.84 17.44 3.99
N ARG A 114 -14.55 17.42 2.69
CA ARG A 114 -13.28 16.91 2.17
C ARG A 114 -12.10 17.70 2.74
N GLY A 115 -12.19 19.03 2.79
CA GLY A 115 -11.19 19.88 3.45
C GLY A 115 -11.07 19.60 4.96
N ALA A 116 -12.18 19.33 5.66
CA ALA A 116 -12.16 18.91 7.07
C ALA A 116 -11.48 17.54 7.24
N ALA A 117 -11.82 16.57 6.39
CA ALA A 117 -11.19 15.24 6.39
C ALA A 117 -9.68 15.32 6.14
N LEU A 118 -9.23 16.20 5.25
CA LEU A 118 -7.80 16.42 5.00
C LEU A 118 -7.07 17.07 6.18
N ARG A 119 -7.75 17.95 6.93
CA ARG A 119 -7.20 18.46 8.20
C ARG A 119 -7.03 17.35 9.23
N ILE A 120 -8.02 16.48 9.35
CA ILE A 120 -7.95 15.31 10.22
C ILE A 120 -6.79 14.39 9.79
N LEU A 121 -6.65 14.12 8.49
CA LEU A 121 -5.54 13.33 7.97
C LEU A 121 -4.18 13.94 8.32
N ALA A 122 -3.98 15.23 8.02
CA ALA A 122 -2.70 15.90 8.23
C ALA A 122 -2.26 15.87 9.70
N TRP A 123 -3.14 16.31 10.62
CA TRP A 123 -2.82 16.35 12.03
C TRP A 123 -2.86 14.98 12.70
N GLY A 124 -3.76 14.08 12.27
CA GLY A 124 -3.84 12.72 12.78
C GLY A 124 -2.59 11.90 12.44
N VAL A 125 -2.12 11.97 11.19
CA VAL A 125 -0.89 11.27 10.79
C VAL A 125 0.36 11.92 11.40
N ALA A 126 0.36 13.26 11.59
CA ALA A 126 1.43 13.95 12.32
C ALA A 126 1.49 13.50 13.80
N ALA A 127 0.34 13.47 14.49
CA ALA A 127 0.27 12.98 15.86
C ALA A 127 0.72 11.51 15.96
N PHE A 128 0.31 10.67 15.01
CA PHE A 128 0.76 9.29 14.91
C PHE A 128 2.29 9.20 14.71
N GLY A 129 2.88 10.08 13.90
CA GLY A 129 4.35 10.18 13.77
C GLY A 129 5.02 10.46 15.11
N LEU A 130 4.50 11.41 15.90
CA LEU A 130 5.02 11.71 17.23
C LEU A 130 4.84 10.54 18.20
N VAL A 131 3.72 9.82 18.13
CA VAL A 131 3.49 8.62 18.95
C VAL A 131 4.52 7.53 18.61
N ILE A 132 4.75 7.24 17.33
CA ILE A 132 5.76 6.26 16.91
C ILE A 132 7.17 6.70 17.35
N PHE A 133 7.47 8.00 17.28
CA PHE A 133 8.74 8.53 17.78
C PHE A 133 8.89 8.32 19.31
N ALA A 134 7.83 8.59 20.10
CA ALA A 134 7.82 8.33 21.54
C ALA A 134 7.95 6.83 21.86
N GLU A 135 7.31 5.97 21.08
CA GLU A 135 7.47 4.52 21.20
C GLU A 135 8.91 4.07 20.88
N ALA A 136 9.54 4.69 19.89
CA ALA A 136 10.94 4.42 19.57
C ALA A 136 11.88 4.77 20.73
N LEU A 137 11.65 5.91 21.40
CA LEU A 137 12.42 6.34 22.58
C LEU A 137 12.22 5.44 23.81
N THR A 138 11.08 4.75 23.89
CA THR A 138 10.70 3.90 25.03
C THR A 138 10.76 2.40 24.73
N SER A 139 11.27 2.02 23.56
CA SER A 139 11.27 0.62 23.08
C SER A 139 9.89 -0.04 23.17
N ALA A 140 8.89 0.61 22.57
CA ALA A 140 7.48 0.25 22.58
C ALA A 140 6.84 0.28 23.99
N GLY A 141 7.29 1.21 24.84
CA GLY A 141 6.87 1.31 26.24
C GLY A 141 5.41 1.67 26.41
N ILE A 142 4.88 2.61 25.64
CA ILE A 142 3.49 3.04 25.72
C ILE A 142 2.57 1.90 25.27
N TYR A 143 2.91 1.23 24.17
CA TYR A 143 2.16 0.08 23.66
C TYR A 143 2.13 -1.08 24.67
N LYS A 144 3.26 -1.42 25.28
CA LYS A 144 3.34 -2.45 26.34
C LYS A 144 2.46 -2.10 27.53
N PHE A 145 2.53 -0.85 28.01
CA PHE A 145 1.70 -0.36 29.11
C PHE A 145 0.20 -0.47 28.78
N LEU A 146 -0.22 -0.08 27.57
CA LEU A 146 -1.62 -0.21 27.17
C LEU A 146 -2.08 -1.67 27.11
N ARG A 147 -1.24 -2.58 26.61
CA ARG A 147 -1.54 -4.01 26.55
C ARG A 147 -1.69 -4.62 27.95
N GLU A 148 -0.83 -4.21 28.88
CA GLU A 148 -0.92 -4.62 30.28
C GLU A 148 -2.18 -4.09 30.95
N ALA A 149 -2.51 -2.81 30.71
CA ALA A 149 -3.69 -2.16 31.28
C ALA A 149 -5.03 -2.80 30.85
N ILE A 150 -5.09 -3.40 29.64
CA ILE A 150 -6.28 -4.14 29.16
C ILE A 150 -6.24 -5.63 29.51
N GLY A 151 -5.27 -6.08 30.30
CA GLY A 151 -5.15 -7.48 30.72
C GLY A 151 -4.61 -8.45 29.66
N ASP A 152 -3.98 -7.94 28.61
CA ASP A 152 -3.41 -8.72 27.51
C ASP A 152 -1.93 -8.38 27.29
N PRO A 153 -1.05 -8.73 28.26
CA PRO A 153 0.35 -8.40 28.21
C PRO A 153 1.05 -9.04 27.00
N ILE A 154 2.00 -8.34 26.43
CA ILE A 154 2.71 -8.76 25.22
C ILE A 154 4.22 -8.88 25.50
N ARG A 155 4.86 -9.87 24.88
CA ARG A 155 6.32 -10.00 24.89
C ARG A 155 6.99 -8.77 24.28
N PRO A 156 8.12 -8.29 24.88
CA PRO A 156 8.79 -7.07 24.40
C PRO A 156 9.20 -7.09 22.92
N ASP A 157 9.71 -8.23 22.45
CA ASP A 157 10.11 -8.40 21.04
C ASP A 157 8.91 -8.29 20.07
N LEU A 158 7.75 -8.82 20.44
CA LEU A 158 6.52 -8.71 19.65
C LEU A 158 5.94 -7.29 19.71
N ALA A 159 6.03 -6.61 20.85
CA ALA A 159 5.61 -5.22 20.99
C ALA A 159 6.41 -4.31 20.04
N ILE A 160 7.74 -4.45 20.03
CA ILE A 160 8.63 -3.71 19.11
C ILE A 160 8.24 -3.97 17.66
N ARG A 161 8.05 -5.23 17.25
CA ARG A 161 7.62 -5.59 15.89
C ARG A 161 6.27 -4.98 15.50
N ASN A 162 5.31 -5.00 16.43
CA ASN A 162 3.98 -4.45 16.17
C ASN A 162 4.02 -2.94 15.98
N VAL A 163 4.75 -2.24 16.84
CA VAL A 163 4.91 -0.77 16.76
C VAL A 163 5.71 -0.37 15.52
N ALA A 164 6.77 -1.12 15.18
CA ALA A 164 7.57 -0.88 13.97
C ALA A 164 6.74 -0.91 12.68
N GLN A 165 5.64 -1.70 12.63
CA GLN A 165 4.70 -1.65 11.51
C GLN A 165 4.08 -0.27 11.30
N GLY A 166 3.99 0.56 12.32
CA GLY A 166 3.55 1.94 12.21
C GLY A 166 4.42 2.78 11.27
N GLY A 167 5.71 2.50 11.18
CA GLY A 167 6.62 3.16 10.24
C GLY A 167 6.22 2.93 8.77
N PHE A 168 5.75 1.74 8.42
CA PHE A 168 5.26 1.41 7.09
C PHE A 168 3.97 2.18 6.76
N VAL A 169 3.05 2.24 7.73
CA VAL A 169 1.79 2.99 7.57
C VAL A 169 2.07 4.48 7.41
N LEU A 170 2.98 5.04 8.23
CA LEU A 170 3.42 6.43 8.12
C LEU A 170 3.99 6.72 6.74
N ALA A 171 4.92 5.90 6.24
CA ALA A 171 5.58 6.15 4.95
C ALA A 171 4.59 6.13 3.77
N VAL A 172 3.56 5.27 3.81
CA VAL A 172 2.53 5.21 2.76
C VAL A 172 1.58 6.42 2.83
N LEU A 173 1.22 6.89 4.04
CA LEU A 173 0.31 8.02 4.21
C LEU A 173 1.02 9.38 4.16
N ALA A 174 2.35 9.42 4.35
CA ALA A 174 3.15 10.63 4.46
C ALA A 174 2.94 11.63 3.31
N PRO A 175 3.00 11.24 2.01
CA PRO A 175 2.90 12.22 0.94
C PRO A 175 1.56 12.95 0.91
N ALA A 176 0.46 12.21 1.08
CA ALA A 176 -0.88 12.81 1.10
C ALA A 176 -1.09 13.69 2.33
N ALA A 177 -0.65 13.24 3.52
CA ALA A 177 -0.77 13.99 4.77
C ALA A 177 0.10 15.26 4.76
N ALA A 178 1.32 15.19 4.24
CA ALA A 178 2.21 16.35 4.12
C ALA A 178 1.62 17.43 3.20
N VAL A 179 1.12 17.04 2.02
CA VAL A 179 0.49 18.00 1.08
C VAL A 179 -0.82 18.55 1.65
N ALA A 180 -1.62 17.73 2.35
CA ALA A 180 -2.79 18.21 3.08
C ALA A 180 -2.40 19.25 4.14
N GLY A 181 -1.36 18.98 4.94
CA GLY A 181 -0.83 19.92 5.94
C GLY A 181 -0.36 21.23 5.34
N TRP A 182 0.35 21.17 4.23
CA TRP A 182 0.77 22.36 3.48
C TRP A 182 -0.43 23.22 3.03
N ARG A 183 -1.44 22.59 2.44
CA ARG A 183 -2.63 23.29 1.92
C ARG A 183 -3.50 23.93 3.00
N ILE A 184 -3.50 23.40 4.22
CA ILE A 184 -4.23 24.00 5.35
C ILE A 184 -3.44 25.09 6.08
N GLY A 185 -2.25 25.43 5.61
CA GLY A 185 -1.40 26.46 6.22
C GLY A 185 -0.58 25.97 7.42
N ALA A 186 -0.53 24.65 7.70
CA ALA A 186 0.29 24.12 8.78
C ALA A 186 1.80 24.07 8.44
N GLY A 187 2.18 24.48 7.22
CA GLY A 187 3.56 24.48 6.76
C GLY A 187 4.17 23.06 6.74
N LEU A 188 5.41 22.97 7.18
CA LEU A 188 6.16 21.69 7.19
C LEU A 188 5.96 20.86 8.47
N TRP A 189 5.30 21.37 9.50
CA TRP A 189 5.18 20.70 10.79
C TRP A 189 4.62 19.28 10.72
N PRO A 190 3.52 19.02 9.97
CA PRO A 190 3.02 17.65 9.83
C PRO A 190 4.03 16.72 9.17
N ALA A 191 4.73 17.18 8.13
CA ALA A 191 5.74 16.40 7.44
C ALA A 191 6.94 16.07 8.35
N LEU A 192 7.40 17.03 9.16
CA LEU A 192 8.48 16.82 10.12
C LEU A 192 8.10 15.82 11.21
N ALA A 193 6.90 15.91 11.77
CA ALA A 193 6.39 14.96 12.77
C ALA A 193 6.33 13.53 12.20
N ILE A 194 5.85 13.38 10.97
CA ILE A 194 5.80 12.09 10.25
C ILE A 194 7.23 11.55 10.02
N ALA A 195 8.14 12.40 9.55
CA ALA A 195 9.53 12.01 9.30
C ALA A 195 10.24 11.55 10.58
N LEU A 196 10.00 12.23 11.71
CA LEU A 196 10.52 11.82 13.02
C LEU A 196 10.01 10.42 13.43
N GLY A 197 8.71 10.15 13.23
CA GLY A 197 8.14 8.83 13.50
C GLY A 197 8.75 7.73 12.63
N ILE A 198 8.95 8.00 11.33
CA ILE A 198 9.58 7.05 10.41
C ILE A 198 11.05 6.82 10.80
N ALA A 199 11.79 7.88 11.12
CA ALA A 199 13.16 7.78 11.59
C ALA A 199 13.25 6.97 12.90
N GLY A 200 12.36 7.23 13.86
CA GLY A 200 12.26 6.47 15.10
C GLY A 200 12.02 4.98 14.85
N ALA A 201 11.04 4.64 13.99
CA ALA A 201 10.77 3.25 13.63
C ALA A 201 11.98 2.59 12.95
N SER A 202 12.71 3.32 12.09
CA SER A 202 13.84 2.76 11.35
C SER A 202 15.09 2.59 12.21
N PHE A 203 15.44 3.57 13.04
CA PHE A 203 16.70 3.54 13.78
C PHE A 203 16.62 2.91 15.18
N ALA A 204 15.44 2.87 15.79
CA ALA A 204 15.29 2.37 17.16
C ALA A 204 14.38 1.12 17.27
N LEU A 205 13.61 0.78 16.21
CA LEU A 205 12.73 -0.40 16.19
C LEU A 205 13.09 -1.40 15.08
N ASP A 206 14.31 -1.32 14.55
CA ASP A 206 14.88 -2.23 13.51
C ASP A 206 14.02 -2.37 12.25
N ALA A 207 13.42 -1.28 11.78
CA ALA A 207 12.58 -1.26 10.59
C ALA A 207 13.14 -0.37 9.48
N ASP A 208 14.20 -0.79 8.78
CA ASP A 208 14.90 0.02 7.78
C ASP A 208 14.06 0.38 6.55
N ALA A 209 13.14 -0.48 6.14
CA ALA A 209 12.35 -0.28 4.93
C ALA A 209 11.54 1.04 4.90
N PRO A 210 10.93 1.55 6.00
CA PRO A 210 10.19 2.81 5.99
C PRO A 210 11.00 4.04 5.60
N ILE A 211 12.26 4.16 6.04
CA ILE A 211 13.08 5.32 5.68
C ILE A 211 13.53 5.27 4.21
N ILE A 212 13.81 4.08 3.70
CA ILE A 212 14.12 3.86 2.28
C ILE A 212 12.91 4.22 1.42
N ALA A 213 11.73 3.74 1.80
CA ALA A 213 10.48 4.04 1.10
C ALA A 213 10.15 5.54 1.13
N LEU A 214 10.37 6.22 2.25
CA LEU A 214 10.21 7.67 2.35
C LEU A 214 11.17 8.40 1.40
N ALA A 215 12.45 8.03 1.38
CA ALA A 215 13.44 8.65 0.51
C ALA A 215 13.08 8.49 -0.98
N LEU A 216 12.71 7.27 -1.41
CA LEU A 216 12.27 7.00 -2.77
C LEU A 216 10.97 7.72 -3.11
N SER A 217 10.03 7.80 -2.17
CA SER A 217 8.79 8.55 -2.29
C SER A 217 9.03 10.04 -2.52
N LEU A 218 9.93 10.65 -1.75
CA LEU A 218 10.30 12.06 -1.88
C LEU A 218 10.98 12.33 -3.23
N LEU A 219 11.91 11.47 -3.65
CA LEU A 219 12.57 11.57 -4.95
C LEU A 219 11.57 11.47 -6.11
N ALA A 220 10.65 10.51 -6.02
CA ALA A 220 9.62 10.32 -7.04
C ALA A 220 8.63 11.50 -7.10
N GLY A 221 8.20 12.01 -5.93
CA GLY A 221 7.36 13.20 -5.83
C GLY A 221 8.05 14.44 -6.38
N TRP A 222 9.33 14.64 -6.03
CA TRP A 222 10.16 15.72 -6.60
C TRP A 222 10.26 15.60 -8.12
N ALA A 223 10.56 14.40 -8.64
CA ALA A 223 10.63 14.16 -10.08
C ALA A 223 9.29 14.46 -10.78
N ALA A 224 8.16 14.07 -10.16
CA ALA A 224 6.83 14.38 -10.65
C ALA A 224 6.51 15.89 -10.67
N CYS A 225 7.06 16.66 -9.72
CA CYS A 225 6.97 18.13 -9.77
C CYS A 225 7.89 18.71 -10.85
N ARG A 226 9.10 18.19 -11.01
CA ARG A 226 10.10 18.74 -11.95
C ARG A 226 9.81 18.40 -13.41
N TRP A 227 9.26 17.18 -13.65
CA TRP A 227 8.90 16.66 -14.96
C TRP A 227 7.47 16.08 -14.93
N PRO A 228 6.44 16.92 -14.83
CA PRO A 228 5.08 16.47 -14.47
C PRO A 228 4.39 15.63 -15.53
N VAL A 229 4.88 15.64 -16.78
CA VAL A 229 4.39 14.76 -17.85
C VAL A 229 5.22 13.48 -17.94
N ALA A 230 6.55 13.62 -17.92
CA ALA A 230 7.46 12.51 -18.20
C ALA A 230 7.65 11.59 -16.99
N ALA A 231 7.92 12.14 -15.79
CA ALA A 231 8.28 11.34 -14.63
C ALA A 231 7.20 10.30 -14.24
N PRO A 232 5.89 10.63 -14.15
CA PRO A 232 4.89 9.62 -13.82
C PRO A 232 4.80 8.49 -14.86
N ARG A 233 5.00 8.80 -16.15
CA ARG A 233 4.99 7.80 -17.24
C ARG A 233 6.21 6.90 -17.18
N VAL A 234 7.39 7.48 -16.99
CA VAL A 234 8.65 6.73 -16.85
C VAL A 234 8.59 5.83 -15.63
N LEU A 235 8.17 6.35 -14.47
CA LEU A 235 8.03 5.54 -13.25
C LEU A 235 7.00 4.43 -13.41
N GLY A 236 5.90 4.68 -14.13
CA GLY A 236 4.92 3.66 -14.48
C GLY A 236 5.50 2.57 -15.38
N GLY A 237 6.25 2.95 -16.40
CA GLY A 237 6.96 2.02 -17.29
C GLY A 237 8.01 1.20 -16.55
N LEU A 238 8.79 1.85 -15.66
CA LEU A 238 9.79 1.17 -14.82
C LEU A 238 9.14 0.18 -13.85
N ALA A 239 8.06 0.57 -13.17
CA ALA A 239 7.32 -0.33 -12.28
C ALA A 239 6.81 -1.56 -13.04
N ALA A 240 6.18 -1.35 -14.20
CA ALA A 240 5.71 -2.45 -15.04
C ALA A 240 6.86 -3.32 -15.54
N GLY A 241 7.94 -2.73 -16.01
CA GLY A 241 9.13 -3.44 -16.48
C GLY A 241 9.79 -4.27 -15.39
N LEU A 242 9.93 -3.72 -14.18
CA LEU A 242 10.48 -4.44 -13.02
C LEU A 242 9.59 -5.61 -12.59
N ILE A 243 8.26 -5.44 -12.58
CA ILE A 243 7.33 -6.53 -12.28
C ILE A 243 7.47 -7.64 -13.33
N LEU A 244 7.47 -7.29 -14.62
CA LEU A 244 7.60 -8.27 -15.69
C LEU A 244 8.95 -8.96 -15.67
N ALA A 245 10.05 -8.23 -15.47
CA ALA A 245 11.39 -8.77 -15.52
C ALA A 245 11.86 -9.45 -14.22
N ALA A 246 11.10 -9.37 -13.13
CA ALA A 246 11.53 -9.82 -11.79
C ALA A 246 12.19 -11.22 -11.77
N PRO A 247 11.60 -12.29 -12.32
CA PRO A 247 12.23 -13.62 -12.26
C PRO A 247 13.54 -13.68 -13.03
N TRP A 248 13.63 -13.01 -14.17
CA TRP A 248 14.88 -13.01 -14.98
C TRP A 248 15.97 -12.15 -14.34
N LEU A 249 15.61 -11.05 -13.67
CA LEU A 249 16.55 -10.24 -12.90
C LEU A 249 17.16 -11.03 -11.75
N VAL A 250 16.36 -11.83 -11.03
CA VAL A 250 16.85 -12.70 -9.97
C VAL A 250 17.71 -13.83 -10.57
N ALA A 251 17.29 -14.48 -11.65
CA ALA A 251 18.07 -15.51 -12.31
C ALA A 251 19.44 -14.99 -12.79
N LEU A 252 19.46 -13.80 -13.42
CA LEU A 252 20.69 -13.15 -13.85
C LEU A 252 21.60 -12.80 -12.67
N SER A 253 21.04 -12.24 -11.60
CA SER A 253 21.80 -11.90 -10.39
C SER A 253 22.47 -13.13 -9.75
N ARG A 254 21.78 -14.29 -9.78
CA ARG A 254 22.34 -15.59 -9.36
C ARG A 254 23.51 -16.01 -10.27
N GLN A 255 23.34 -15.93 -11.60
CA GLN A 255 24.38 -16.30 -12.57
C GLN A 255 25.62 -15.42 -12.46
N LEU A 256 25.44 -14.13 -12.17
CA LEU A 256 26.54 -13.17 -11.97
C LEU A 256 27.23 -13.29 -10.60
N GLY A 257 26.79 -14.19 -9.74
CA GLY A 257 27.37 -14.41 -8.40
C GLY A 257 27.00 -13.31 -7.38
N TRP A 258 26.08 -12.40 -7.71
CA TRP A 258 25.67 -11.33 -6.78
C TRP A 258 24.98 -11.86 -5.54
N PHE A 259 24.23 -12.94 -5.64
CA PHE A 259 23.59 -13.56 -4.48
C PHE A 259 24.62 -14.06 -3.46
N GLN A 260 25.70 -14.68 -3.91
CA GLN A 260 26.77 -15.17 -3.04
C GLN A 260 27.50 -14.01 -2.34
N MET A 261 27.76 -12.93 -3.07
CA MET A 261 28.37 -11.72 -2.50
C MET A 261 27.45 -11.09 -1.44
N LEU A 262 26.15 -11.03 -1.71
CA LEU A 262 25.18 -10.44 -0.79
C LEU A 262 25.00 -11.30 0.46
N HIS A 263 24.95 -12.63 0.35
CA HIS A 263 24.84 -13.54 1.50
C HIS A 263 25.87 -13.27 2.60
N ALA A 264 27.10 -12.93 2.21
CA ALA A 264 28.18 -12.64 3.15
C ALA A 264 28.08 -11.24 3.80
N ALA A 265 27.27 -10.33 3.23
CA ALA A 265 27.25 -8.90 3.57
C ALA A 265 25.94 -8.43 4.24
N VAL A 266 24.84 -9.21 4.14
CA VAL A 266 23.53 -8.77 4.61
C VAL A 266 23.13 -9.44 5.94
N PRO A 267 22.24 -8.80 6.74
CA PRO A 267 21.66 -9.42 7.93
C PRO A 267 20.86 -10.68 7.60
N LEU A 268 20.74 -11.60 8.56
CA LEU A 268 20.04 -12.91 8.41
C LEU A 268 18.64 -12.78 7.80
N SER A 269 17.89 -11.74 8.15
CA SER A 269 16.54 -11.51 7.60
C SER A 269 16.53 -11.24 6.09
N TRP A 270 17.58 -10.65 5.54
CA TRP A 270 17.79 -10.45 4.11
C TRP A 270 18.35 -11.69 3.42
N GLU A 271 19.25 -12.40 4.09
CA GLU A 271 19.76 -13.68 3.62
C GLU A 271 18.62 -14.68 3.34
N MET A 272 17.68 -14.80 4.28
CA MET A 272 16.47 -15.62 4.10
C MET A 272 15.64 -15.18 2.87
N ARG A 273 15.50 -13.87 2.64
CA ARG A 273 14.78 -13.36 1.46
C ARG A 273 15.47 -13.72 0.15
N LEU A 274 16.80 -13.65 0.09
CA LEU A 274 17.55 -14.09 -1.08
C LEU A 274 17.28 -15.58 -1.39
N GLY A 275 17.22 -16.43 -0.37
CA GLY A 275 16.80 -17.81 -0.49
C GLY A 275 15.39 -17.96 -1.05
N TYR A 276 14.42 -17.25 -0.49
CA TYR A 276 13.03 -17.25 -0.97
C TYR A 276 12.91 -16.76 -2.42
N TRP A 277 13.64 -15.72 -2.83
CA TRP A 277 13.64 -15.21 -4.19
C TRP A 277 14.23 -16.21 -5.17
N SER A 278 15.28 -16.93 -4.77
CA SER A 278 15.88 -18.00 -5.55
C SER A 278 14.86 -19.11 -5.82
N HIS A 279 14.24 -19.67 -4.77
CA HIS A 279 13.24 -20.73 -4.89
C HIS A 279 11.99 -20.26 -5.66
N ALA A 280 11.50 -19.05 -5.40
CA ALA A 280 10.38 -18.49 -6.14
C ALA A 280 10.68 -18.41 -7.64
N THR A 281 11.91 -18.02 -8.02
CA THR A 281 12.32 -17.95 -9.42
C THR A 281 12.34 -19.34 -10.06
N ASP A 282 12.87 -20.37 -9.39
CA ASP A 282 12.88 -21.74 -9.90
C ASP A 282 11.43 -22.25 -10.10
N ARG A 283 10.51 -21.95 -9.17
CA ARG A 283 9.09 -22.29 -9.32
C ARG A 283 8.42 -21.54 -10.47
N ILE A 284 8.73 -20.27 -10.68
CA ILE A 284 8.20 -19.47 -11.79
C ILE A 284 8.66 -20.05 -13.13
N LEU A 285 9.93 -20.40 -13.26
CA LEU A 285 10.47 -20.98 -14.50
C LEU A 285 9.87 -22.35 -14.83
N ALA A 286 9.41 -23.11 -13.84
CA ALA A 286 8.71 -24.37 -14.03
C ALA A 286 7.26 -24.22 -14.53
N GLU A 287 6.54 -23.16 -14.09
CA GLU A 287 5.14 -22.89 -14.48
C GLU A 287 4.94 -21.40 -14.83
N PRO A 288 5.58 -20.88 -15.91
CA PRO A 288 5.63 -19.43 -16.16
C PRO A 288 4.31 -18.84 -16.66
N LEU A 289 3.44 -19.60 -17.32
CA LEU A 289 2.26 -19.05 -17.98
C LEU A 289 1.07 -18.87 -17.03
N ARG A 290 0.68 -19.93 -16.33
CA ARG A 290 -0.48 -19.93 -15.43
C ARG A 290 -0.14 -19.74 -13.96
N GLY A 291 1.12 -19.99 -13.58
CA GLY A 291 1.56 -20.06 -12.20
C GLY A 291 1.01 -21.28 -11.44
N TRP A 292 1.40 -21.39 -10.19
CA TRP A 292 1.02 -22.51 -9.32
C TRP A 292 -0.36 -22.35 -8.69
N GLY A 293 -1.04 -21.22 -8.92
CA GLY A 293 -2.32 -20.87 -8.30
C GLY A 293 -2.16 -19.99 -7.07
N VAL A 294 -3.20 -19.23 -6.78
CA VAL A 294 -3.20 -18.27 -5.67
C VAL A 294 -2.92 -18.96 -4.32
N ASP A 295 -2.14 -18.31 -3.45
CA ASP A 295 -1.68 -18.83 -2.15
C ASP A 295 -0.77 -20.06 -2.22
N ALA A 296 -0.36 -20.53 -3.42
CA ALA A 296 0.53 -21.68 -3.57
C ALA A 296 1.86 -21.50 -2.81
N SER A 297 2.33 -20.27 -2.64
CA SER A 297 3.54 -19.95 -1.87
C SER A 297 3.53 -20.54 -0.46
N ARG A 298 2.36 -20.66 0.16
CA ARG A 298 2.16 -21.21 1.51
C ARG A 298 2.44 -22.71 1.61
N THR A 299 2.55 -23.40 0.48
CA THR A 299 2.76 -24.86 0.43
C THR A 299 4.19 -25.23 0.08
N PHE A 300 5.06 -24.25 -0.16
CA PHE A 300 6.45 -24.48 -0.55
C PHE A 300 7.45 -24.40 0.63
N GLY A 301 6.97 -24.62 1.87
CA GLY A 301 7.86 -24.74 3.02
C GLY A 301 8.71 -26.02 2.95
N PRO A 302 9.93 -26.02 3.50
CA PRO A 302 10.55 -24.92 4.28
C PRO A 302 11.20 -23.81 3.43
N ASP A 303 11.29 -23.99 2.11
CA ASP A 303 12.01 -23.08 1.18
C ASP A 303 11.37 -21.70 1.07
N ILE A 304 10.03 -21.63 1.22
CA ILE A 304 9.27 -20.36 1.33
C ILE A 304 8.31 -20.54 2.49
N THR A 305 8.52 -19.82 3.61
CA THR A 305 7.74 -20.05 4.82
C THR A 305 6.27 -19.66 4.66
N LEU A 306 5.97 -18.56 3.99
CA LEU A 306 4.62 -18.04 3.81
C LEU A 306 4.43 -17.37 2.44
N HIS A 307 5.36 -16.51 2.07
CA HIS A 307 5.43 -15.81 0.78
C HIS A 307 6.87 -15.33 0.55
N PRO A 308 7.26 -14.99 -0.70
CA PRO A 308 8.65 -14.68 -1.02
C PRO A 308 9.11 -13.29 -0.53
N HIS A 309 8.29 -12.51 0.19
CA HIS A 309 8.58 -11.12 0.58
C HIS A 309 8.95 -10.21 -0.61
N ASN A 310 8.43 -10.54 -1.79
CA ASN A 310 8.56 -9.78 -3.02
C ASN A 310 7.27 -9.98 -3.83
N GLY A 311 6.48 -8.91 -3.96
CA GLY A 311 5.16 -8.97 -4.57
C GLY A 311 5.21 -9.33 -6.05
N ALA A 312 6.24 -8.88 -6.79
CA ALA A 312 6.39 -9.24 -8.21
C ALA A 312 6.64 -10.74 -8.38
N LEU A 313 7.57 -11.32 -7.60
CA LEU A 313 7.82 -12.75 -7.62
C LEU A 313 6.61 -13.55 -7.13
N GLN A 314 5.88 -13.05 -6.12
CA GLN A 314 4.67 -13.72 -5.64
C GLN A 314 3.59 -13.77 -6.71
N VAL A 315 3.33 -12.64 -7.40
CA VAL A 315 2.34 -12.59 -8.50
C VAL A 315 2.75 -13.53 -9.63
N TRP A 316 4.03 -13.55 -10.02
CA TRP A 316 4.53 -14.47 -11.04
C TRP A 316 4.38 -15.93 -10.63
N MET A 317 4.82 -16.28 -9.43
CA MET A 317 4.81 -17.65 -8.94
C MET A 317 3.38 -18.21 -8.81
N GLU A 318 2.45 -17.39 -8.32
CA GLU A 318 1.09 -17.84 -8.06
C GLU A 318 0.17 -17.69 -9.29
N LEU A 319 0.29 -16.60 -10.04
CA LEU A 319 -0.63 -16.27 -11.15
C LEU A 319 0.02 -16.26 -12.53
N GLY A 320 1.31 -16.54 -12.63
CA GLY A 320 2.05 -16.62 -13.88
C GLY A 320 2.08 -15.30 -14.65
N LEU A 321 2.31 -15.41 -15.96
CA LEU A 321 2.38 -14.29 -16.89
C LEU A 321 1.09 -13.43 -16.88
N ILE A 322 -0.08 -14.08 -16.79
CA ILE A 322 -1.37 -13.36 -16.81
C ILE A 322 -1.48 -12.43 -15.61
N GLY A 323 -1.15 -12.92 -14.41
CA GLY A 323 -1.12 -12.10 -13.20
C GLY A 323 -0.09 -10.98 -13.27
N ALA A 324 1.12 -11.29 -13.74
CA ALA A 324 2.20 -10.32 -13.87
C ALA A 324 1.86 -9.20 -14.86
N VAL A 325 1.27 -9.53 -16.01
CA VAL A 325 0.81 -8.54 -17.00
C VAL A 325 -0.29 -7.67 -16.41
N ALA A 326 -1.30 -8.24 -15.74
CA ALA A 326 -2.38 -7.48 -15.13
C ALA A 326 -1.86 -6.51 -14.05
N ALA A 327 -0.95 -6.97 -13.16
CA ALA A 327 -0.31 -6.12 -12.17
C ALA A 327 0.54 -5.01 -12.81
N SER A 328 1.28 -5.32 -13.87
CA SER A 328 2.10 -4.36 -14.62
C SER A 328 1.26 -3.28 -15.27
N VAL A 329 0.16 -3.67 -15.93
CA VAL A 329 -0.78 -2.71 -16.55
C VAL A 329 -1.41 -1.81 -15.49
N PHE A 330 -1.83 -2.39 -14.35
CA PHE A 330 -2.38 -1.59 -13.25
C PHE A 330 -1.42 -0.49 -12.80
N TRP A 331 -0.16 -0.84 -12.48
CA TRP A 331 0.82 0.12 -11.97
C TRP A 331 1.27 1.12 -13.03
N ALA A 332 1.47 0.67 -14.28
CA ALA A 332 1.77 1.57 -15.39
C ALA A 332 0.69 2.64 -15.57
N VAL A 333 -0.58 2.23 -15.58
CA VAL A 333 -1.72 3.13 -15.75
C VAL A 333 -1.89 4.03 -14.52
N ALA A 334 -1.84 3.47 -13.31
CA ALA A 334 -2.03 4.23 -12.06
C ALA A 334 -1.01 5.37 -11.93
N LEU A 335 0.25 5.12 -12.25
CA LEU A 335 1.31 6.13 -12.24
C LEU A 335 1.20 7.09 -13.44
N ALA A 336 1.05 6.59 -14.67
CA ALA A 336 0.96 7.42 -15.86
C ALA A 336 -0.20 8.43 -15.80
N ARG A 337 -1.29 8.08 -15.13
CA ARG A 337 -2.44 8.98 -14.90
C ARG A 337 -2.13 10.18 -14.01
N GLN A 338 -1.04 10.14 -13.26
CA GLN A 338 -0.59 11.30 -12.49
C GLN A 338 0.10 12.34 -13.36
N SER A 339 0.28 12.10 -14.67
CA SER A 339 0.80 13.09 -15.61
C SER A 339 -0.11 14.30 -15.69
N ALA A 340 0.47 15.50 -15.69
CA ALA A 340 -0.23 16.77 -15.79
C ALA A 340 0.59 17.77 -16.64
N PRO A 341 -0.05 18.74 -17.30
CA PRO A 341 0.69 19.77 -18.07
C PRO A 341 1.57 20.67 -17.19
N ARG A 342 1.21 20.80 -15.91
CA ARG A 342 1.91 21.61 -14.92
C ARG A 342 2.15 20.81 -13.65
N ALA A 343 3.13 21.24 -12.86
CA ALA A 343 3.38 20.67 -11.55
C ALA A 343 2.14 20.77 -10.63
N ASP A 344 1.79 19.67 -10.00
CA ASP A 344 0.68 19.57 -9.04
C ASP A 344 1.12 18.73 -7.84
N LEU A 345 1.09 19.31 -6.66
CA LEU A 345 1.53 18.65 -5.41
C LEU A 345 0.65 17.43 -5.06
N GLY A 346 -0.65 17.46 -5.38
CA GLY A 346 -1.54 16.33 -5.12
C GLY A 346 -1.21 15.12 -5.99
N ARG A 347 -0.85 15.37 -7.26
CA ARG A 347 -0.38 14.31 -8.18
C ARG A 347 1.01 13.80 -7.78
N ALA A 348 1.90 14.70 -7.39
CA ALA A 348 3.23 14.35 -6.87
C ALA A 348 3.12 13.49 -5.60
N ALA A 349 2.19 13.83 -4.69
CA ALA A 349 1.89 13.00 -3.52
C ALA A 349 1.40 11.60 -3.90
N ALA A 350 0.53 11.50 -4.91
CA ALA A 350 0.06 10.19 -5.39
C ALA A 350 1.19 9.35 -6.00
N VAL A 351 2.11 9.97 -6.75
CA VAL A 351 3.31 9.29 -7.25
C VAL A 351 4.19 8.82 -6.10
N GLY A 352 4.48 9.70 -5.13
CA GLY A 352 5.27 9.36 -3.94
C GLY A 352 4.65 8.21 -3.14
N THR A 353 3.34 8.27 -2.88
CA THR A 353 2.58 7.19 -2.21
C THR A 353 2.69 5.86 -2.96
N ALA A 354 2.52 5.88 -4.29
CA ALA A 354 2.62 4.69 -5.12
C ALA A 354 4.03 4.07 -5.05
N ILE A 355 5.08 4.90 -5.10
CA ILE A 355 6.46 4.42 -5.01
C ILE A 355 6.77 3.88 -3.61
N ALA A 356 6.32 4.53 -2.52
CA ALA A 356 6.47 3.98 -1.17
C ALA A 356 5.79 2.59 -1.05
N TYR A 357 4.57 2.47 -1.56
CA TYR A 357 3.82 1.21 -1.56
C TYR A 357 4.54 0.12 -2.37
N LEU A 358 5.01 0.43 -3.57
CA LEU A 358 5.77 -0.50 -4.42
C LEU A 358 7.11 -0.91 -3.79
N THR A 359 7.78 0.00 -3.09
CA THR A 359 9.02 -0.33 -2.35
C THR A 359 8.74 -1.41 -1.31
N PHE A 360 7.67 -1.27 -0.52
CA PHE A 360 7.31 -2.30 0.45
C PHE A 360 6.82 -3.59 -0.19
N ALA A 361 6.07 -3.51 -1.29
CA ALA A 361 5.66 -4.69 -2.05
C ALA A 361 6.88 -5.46 -2.58
N ALA A 362 7.99 -4.76 -2.89
CA ALA A 362 9.21 -5.39 -3.40
C ALA A 362 10.03 -6.12 -2.32
N VAL A 363 9.95 -5.70 -1.03
CA VAL A 363 10.90 -6.20 -0.01
C VAL A 363 10.27 -6.64 1.32
N SER A 364 8.95 -6.48 1.52
CA SER A 364 8.37 -6.66 2.87
C SER A 364 7.16 -7.55 2.93
N PHE A 365 6.05 -7.17 2.29
CA PHE A 365 4.74 -7.78 2.50
C PHE A 365 4.34 -8.76 1.40
N GLY A 366 3.54 -9.76 1.78
CA GLY A 366 2.83 -10.58 0.81
C GLY A 366 1.76 -9.76 0.09
N VAL A 367 1.67 -9.93 -1.21
CA VAL A 367 0.81 -9.09 -2.09
C VAL A 367 -0.68 -9.24 -1.80
N TRP A 368 -1.11 -10.36 -1.20
CA TRP A 368 -2.51 -10.63 -0.87
C TRP A 368 -2.87 -10.35 0.60
N GLN A 369 -2.00 -9.73 1.37
CA GLN A 369 -2.33 -9.38 2.76
C GLN A 369 -3.45 -8.35 2.80
N ASP A 370 -4.59 -8.73 3.38
CA ASP A 370 -5.83 -7.94 3.38
C ASP A 370 -5.60 -6.51 3.92
N TRP A 371 -4.90 -6.38 5.05
CA TRP A 371 -4.64 -5.07 5.66
C TRP A 371 -3.74 -4.17 4.82
N TRP A 372 -2.79 -4.78 4.09
CA TRP A 372 -1.88 -4.07 3.22
C TRP A 372 -2.60 -3.50 1.99
N LEU A 373 -3.47 -4.31 1.36
CA LEU A 373 -4.34 -3.85 0.27
C LEU A 373 -5.29 -2.75 0.74
N ALA A 374 -5.85 -2.89 1.94
CA ALA A 374 -6.74 -1.89 2.54
C ALA A 374 -6.00 -0.56 2.83
N LEU A 375 -4.78 -0.60 3.37
CA LEU A 375 -3.94 0.59 3.55
C LEU A 375 -3.67 1.28 2.21
N GLY A 376 -3.36 0.51 1.16
CA GLY A 376 -3.19 1.05 -0.20
C GLY A 376 -4.45 1.78 -0.69
N ALA A 377 -5.64 1.21 -0.45
CA ALA A 377 -6.90 1.83 -0.81
C ALA A 377 -7.17 3.13 -0.02
N VAL A 378 -6.90 3.14 1.29
CA VAL A 378 -7.02 4.36 2.14
C VAL A 378 -6.05 5.44 1.66
N ALA A 379 -4.80 5.09 1.38
CA ALA A 379 -3.80 6.04 0.88
C ALA A 379 -4.16 6.60 -0.51
N ALA A 380 -4.63 5.75 -1.43
CA ALA A 380 -5.13 6.20 -2.72
C ALA A 380 -6.34 7.15 -2.57
N THR A 381 -7.24 6.85 -1.62
CA THR A 381 -8.38 7.71 -1.27
C THR A 381 -7.91 9.08 -0.76
N ALA A 382 -6.90 9.09 0.11
CA ALA A 382 -6.29 10.32 0.62
C ALA A 382 -5.65 11.15 -0.52
N CYS A 383 -4.90 10.51 -1.40
CA CYS A 383 -4.31 11.17 -2.57
C CYS A 383 -5.38 11.79 -3.50
N LEU A 384 -6.46 11.05 -3.79
CA LEU A 384 -7.55 11.58 -4.60
C LEU A 384 -8.28 12.74 -3.91
N ALA A 385 -8.48 12.66 -2.59
CA ALA A 385 -9.07 13.76 -1.81
C ALA A 385 -8.19 15.02 -1.89
N VAL A 386 -6.87 14.88 -1.75
CA VAL A 386 -5.91 15.99 -1.91
C VAL A 386 -5.98 16.58 -3.32
N GLN A 387 -5.98 15.76 -4.37
CA GLN A 387 -6.08 16.24 -5.75
C GLN A 387 -7.36 17.05 -5.97
N LYS A 388 -8.52 16.49 -5.58
CA LYS A 388 -9.82 17.14 -5.76
C LYS A 388 -10.00 18.42 -4.95
N GLN A 389 -9.34 18.54 -3.80
CA GLN A 389 -9.32 19.77 -3.03
C GLN A 389 -8.48 20.85 -3.73
N GLY A 390 -7.42 20.48 -4.43
CA GLY A 390 -6.59 21.42 -5.16
C GLY A 390 -7.19 21.88 -6.50
N GLU A 391 -8.09 21.09 -7.10
CA GLU A 391 -8.82 21.51 -8.31
C GLU A 391 -9.93 22.54 -8.00
N ALA A 392 -10.37 22.63 -6.75
CA ALA A 392 -11.43 23.54 -6.30
C ALA A 392 -10.88 24.88 -5.73
N ALA A 393 -9.60 24.95 -5.42
CA ALA A 393 -8.92 26.15 -4.93
C ALA A 393 -8.25 26.92 -6.07
#